data_f11af679aba7251bcbe13aa0b3278767
#
_entry.id   f11af679aba7251bcbe13aa0b3278767
#
_cell.length_a   1.000
_cell.length_b   1.000
_cell.length_c   1.000
_cell.angle_alpha   90.00
_cell.angle_beta   90.00
_cell.angle_gamma   90.00
#
_symmetry.space_group_name_H-M   'P 1'
#
loop_
_entity.id
_entity.type
_entity.pdbx_description
1 polymer ?
#
loop_
_entity_poly.entity_id
_entity_poly.type
_entity_poly.pdbx_seq_one_letter_code
_entity_poly.pdbx_strand_id
1 'polypeptide(L)'
;MEQETILELSIEEIQPNPFQPRVYFDPAQLEELANSIREYGVLQPVIVRLVDETYQLVSGERRFRASKIAGKETIPALLRQLGDREVAEMALIENLQREDLNYFEEAEGYARLIQEFSITQEEVAKKMGKSQPTVANKLRLLQIPEKVRKEISVDVITERHVRSLLKLKNEALQLEALNRIYKGNLNVRQTDDLVEQMLIAEEKNIREQKKKKMVKAIKDMRIFVNTIKGTVKTIQDAGMPAEIIENENDEYMEVVIRLPKKDLN
;
A
#
# COMPACT_ATOMS: atom_id res chain seq x y z
N MET A 1 9.13 -37.98 -6.32
CA MET A 1 8.41 -37.52 -7.52
C MET A 1 7.05 -38.19 -7.45
N GLU A 2 6.00 -37.45 -7.09
CA GLU A 2 4.64 -37.96 -7.17
C GLU A 2 4.33 -38.24 -8.64
N GLN A 3 3.87 -39.44 -8.95
CA GLN A 3 3.44 -39.80 -10.31
C GLN A 3 2.18 -38.97 -10.61
N GLU A 4 2.32 -37.98 -11.48
CA GLU A 4 1.19 -37.24 -12.02
C GLU A 4 0.35 -38.17 -12.88
N THR A 5 -0.78 -38.61 -12.39
CA THR A 5 -1.68 -39.53 -13.12
C THR A 5 -2.71 -38.69 -13.88
N ILE A 6 -2.71 -38.79 -15.20
CA ILE A 6 -3.76 -38.20 -16.04
C ILE A 6 -4.91 -39.19 -16.10
N LEU A 7 -6.12 -38.73 -15.78
CA LEU A 7 -7.37 -39.47 -15.80
C LEU A 7 -8.28 -38.90 -16.86
N GLU A 8 -9.06 -39.76 -17.55
CA GLU A 8 -10.22 -39.29 -18.32
C GLU A 8 -11.43 -39.27 -17.40
N LEU A 9 -11.88 -38.06 -17.05
CA LEU A 9 -13.01 -37.87 -16.13
C LEU A 9 -14.27 -37.43 -16.89
N SER A 10 -15.41 -37.94 -16.45
CA SER A 10 -16.69 -37.38 -16.90
C SER A 10 -16.83 -35.92 -16.54
N ILE A 11 -17.25 -35.12 -17.52
CA ILE A 11 -17.44 -33.67 -17.31
C ILE A 11 -18.53 -33.39 -16.23
N GLU A 12 -19.49 -34.31 -16.09
CA GLU A 12 -20.58 -34.23 -15.11
C GLU A 12 -20.09 -34.47 -13.67
N GLU A 13 -19.00 -35.23 -13.49
CA GLU A 13 -18.41 -35.50 -12.16
C GLU A 13 -17.53 -34.35 -11.64
N ILE A 14 -17.23 -33.38 -12.51
CA ILE A 14 -16.35 -32.26 -12.14
C ILE A 14 -17.16 -31.04 -11.70
N GLN A 15 -17.00 -30.64 -10.45
CA GLN A 15 -17.56 -29.41 -9.91
C GLN A 15 -16.66 -28.21 -10.21
N PRO A 16 -17.25 -27.01 -10.49
CA PRO A 16 -16.48 -25.78 -10.68
C PRO A 16 -15.67 -25.40 -9.44
N ASN A 17 -14.61 -24.61 -9.63
CA ASN A 17 -13.81 -24.08 -8.54
C ASN A 17 -14.58 -23.01 -7.74
N PRO A 18 -14.87 -23.20 -6.43
CA PRO A 18 -15.58 -22.23 -5.63
C PRO A 18 -14.76 -20.94 -5.35
N PHE A 19 -13.45 -21.01 -5.51
CA PHE A 19 -12.52 -19.87 -5.32
C PHE A 19 -12.23 -19.13 -6.63
N GLN A 20 -12.92 -19.46 -7.75
CA GLN A 20 -12.69 -18.84 -9.06
C GLN A 20 -13.19 -17.39 -9.08
N PRO A 21 -12.31 -16.40 -9.17
CA PRO A 21 -12.70 -14.96 -9.14
C PRO A 21 -13.31 -14.51 -10.48
N ARG A 22 -13.05 -15.26 -11.58
CA ARG A 22 -13.52 -14.90 -12.91
C ARG A 22 -14.94 -15.37 -13.15
N VAL A 23 -15.89 -14.42 -13.12
CA VAL A 23 -17.32 -14.70 -13.38
C VAL A 23 -17.66 -14.56 -14.87
N TYR A 24 -16.99 -13.65 -15.59
CA TYR A 24 -17.28 -13.35 -16.98
C TYR A 24 -16.23 -13.95 -17.93
N PHE A 25 -16.74 -14.70 -18.91
CA PHE A 25 -15.94 -15.25 -20.01
C PHE A 25 -16.56 -14.78 -21.33
N ASP A 26 -15.74 -14.25 -22.22
CA ASP A 26 -16.18 -13.84 -23.56
C ASP A 26 -16.72 -15.06 -24.34
N PRO A 27 -18.02 -15.04 -24.72
CA PRO A 27 -18.63 -16.15 -25.42
C PRO A 27 -17.94 -16.48 -26.75
N ALA A 28 -17.45 -15.48 -27.48
CA ALA A 28 -16.79 -15.68 -28.77
C ALA A 28 -15.46 -16.45 -28.59
N GLN A 29 -14.67 -16.07 -27.58
CA GLN A 29 -13.42 -16.76 -27.27
C GLN A 29 -13.64 -18.19 -26.74
N LEU A 30 -14.75 -18.44 -26.04
CA LEU A 30 -15.08 -19.80 -25.59
C LEU A 30 -15.51 -20.67 -26.76
N GLU A 31 -16.27 -20.14 -27.70
CA GLU A 31 -16.71 -20.89 -28.91
C GLU A 31 -15.51 -21.21 -29.83
N GLU A 32 -14.57 -20.25 -29.99
CA GLU A 32 -13.32 -20.52 -30.73
C GLU A 32 -12.53 -21.68 -30.11
N LEU A 33 -12.38 -21.66 -28.77
CA LEU A 33 -11.72 -22.74 -28.04
C LEU A 33 -12.51 -24.05 -28.14
N ALA A 34 -13.84 -24.02 -28.12
CA ALA A 34 -14.69 -25.19 -28.29
C ALA A 34 -14.53 -25.81 -29.68
N ASN A 35 -14.42 -24.99 -30.73
CA ASN A 35 -14.14 -25.45 -32.09
C ASN A 35 -12.79 -26.20 -32.19
N SER A 36 -11.74 -25.60 -31.57
CA SER A 36 -10.44 -26.25 -31.48
C SER A 36 -10.51 -27.60 -30.73
N ILE A 37 -11.28 -27.65 -29.61
CA ILE A 37 -11.45 -28.89 -28.84
C ILE A 37 -12.26 -29.93 -29.62
N ARG A 38 -13.21 -29.56 -30.46
CA ARG A 38 -13.92 -30.50 -31.33
C ARG A 38 -12.94 -31.22 -32.30
N GLU A 39 -12.02 -30.44 -32.88
CA GLU A 39 -11.09 -30.90 -33.90
C GLU A 39 -9.90 -31.69 -33.31
N TYR A 40 -9.24 -31.13 -32.28
CA TYR A 40 -7.98 -31.69 -31.78
C TYR A 40 -8.08 -32.31 -30.38
N GLY A 41 -9.25 -32.25 -29.75
CA GLY A 41 -9.40 -32.63 -28.34
C GLY A 41 -8.78 -31.65 -27.38
N VAL A 42 -8.74 -32.00 -26.10
CA VAL A 42 -8.13 -31.18 -25.03
C VAL A 42 -6.65 -31.55 -24.92
N LEU A 43 -5.77 -30.74 -25.52
CA LEU A 43 -4.32 -31.00 -25.57
C LEU A 43 -3.64 -30.90 -24.21
N GLN A 44 -4.13 -30.02 -23.32
CA GLN A 44 -3.61 -29.87 -21.96
C GLN A 44 -4.67 -30.26 -20.95
N PRO A 45 -4.40 -31.23 -20.04
CA PRO A 45 -5.37 -31.63 -19.03
C PRO A 45 -5.76 -30.45 -18.11
N VAL A 46 -6.99 -30.50 -17.58
CA VAL A 46 -7.39 -29.66 -16.48
C VAL A 46 -6.80 -30.19 -15.18
N ILE A 47 -6.70 -29.36 -14.14
CA ILE A 47 -6.25 -29.83 -12.83
C ILE A 47 -7.47 -29.97 -11.95
N VAL A 48 -7.61 -31.11 -11.30
CA VAL A 48 -8.69 -31.42 -10.37
C VAL A 48 -8.14 -31.92 -9.04
N ARG A 49 -8.93 -31.79 -7.99
CA ARG A 49 -8.71 -32.45 -6.71
C ARG A 49 -9.92 -33.28 -6.31
N LEU A 50 -9.75 -34.22 -5.41
CA LEU A 50 -10.85 -34.98 -4.84
C LEU A 50 -11.29 -34.35 -3.51
N VAL A 51 -12.58 -34.04 -3.39
CA VAL A 51 -13.22 -33.49 -2.18
C VAL A 51 -14.51 -34.29 -1.96
N ASP A 52 -14.64 -34.94 -0.82
CA ASP A 52 -15.84 -35.72 -0.45
C ASP A 52 -16.35 -36.63 -1.59
N GLU A 53 -15.45 -37.42 -2.18
CA GLU A 53 -15.71 -38.34 -3.29
C GLU A 53 -16.10 -37.67 -4.63
N THR A 54 -16.05 -36.33 -4.73
CA THR A 54 -16.32 -35.59 -5.98
C THR A 54 -15.07 -34.89 -6.50
N TYR A 55 -14.93 -34.79 -7.82
CA TYR A 55 -13.85 -34.03 -8.41
C TYR A 55 -14.17 -32.54 -8.45
N GLN A 56 -13.26 -31.73 -7.92
CA GLN A 56 -13.39 -30.29 -7.96
C GLN A 56 -12.29 -29.69 -8.85
N LEU A 57 -12.70 -28.83 -9.79
CA LEU A 57 -11.77 -28.14 -10.69
C LEU A 57 -10.87 -27.20 -9.88
N VAL A 58 -9.57 -27.27 -10.11
CA VAL A 58 -8.56 -26.38 -9.51
C VAL A 58 -8.12 -25.33 -10.54
N SER A 59 -7.79 -25.77 -11.76
CA SER A 59 -7.37 -24.89 -12.85
C SER A 59 -7.83 -25.44 -14.19
N GLY A 60 -8.05 -24.54 -15.16
CA GLY A 60 -8.49 -24.90 -16.51
C GLY A 60 -9.96 -24.61 -16.79
N GLU A 61 -10.60 -23.69 -16.09
CA GLU A 61 -12.04 -23.32 -16.24
C GLU A 61 -12.44 -23.06 -17.70
N ARG A 62 -11.61 -22.34 -18.48
CA ARG A 62 -11.90 -22.08 -19.91
C ARG A 62 -11.97 -23.39 -20.71
N ARG A 63 -11.03 -24.31 -20.49
CA ARG A 63 -11.00 -25.63 -21.16
C ARG A 63 -12.19 -26.47 -20.76
N PHE A 64 -12.53 -26.49 -19.48
CA PHE A 64 -13.69 -27.20 -18.96
C PHE A 64 -15.00 -26.70 -19.58
N ARG A 65 -15.23 -25.38 -19.61
CA ARG A 65 -16.43 -24.78 -20.22
C ARG A 65 -16.46 -24.99 -21.73
N ALA A 66 -15.36 -24.80 -22.41
CA ALA A 66 -15.26 -25.05 -23.87
C ALA A 66 -15.47 -26.51 -24.22
N SER A 67 -15.07 -27.47 -23.38
CA SER A 67 -15.34 -28.91 -23.56
C SER A 67 -16.83 -29.20 -23.44
N LYS A 68 -17.54 -28.56 -22.51
CA LYS A 68 -19.03 -28.66 -22.44
C LYS A 68 -19.71 -28.11 -23.68
N ILE A 69 -19.28 -26.95 -24.19
CA ILE A 69 -19.78 -26.35 -25.43
C ILE A 69 -19.45 -27.26 -26.65
N ALA A 70 -18.29 -27.88 -26.64
CA ALA A 70 -17.87 -28.82 -27.69
C ALA A 70 -18.62 -30.15 -27.67
N GLY A 71 -19.44 -30.41 -26.64
CA GLY A 71 -20.22 -31.64 -26.49
C GLY A 71 -19.35 -32.87 -26.14
N LYS A 72 -18.20 -32.66 -25.46
CA LYS A 72 -17.38 -33.78 -24.99
C LYS A 72 -18.02 -34.38 -23.73
N GLU A 73 -17.99 -35.69 -23.60
CA GLU A 73 -18.46 -36.45 -22.45
C GLU A 73 -17.39 -36.51 -21.35
N THR A 74 -16.11 -36.61 -21.76
CA THR A 74 -14.96 -36.71 -20.87
C THR A 74 -13.94 -35.58 -21.14
N ILE A 75 -13.08 -35.35 -20.19
CA ILE A 75 -11.96 -34.40 -20.27
C ILE A 75 -10.72 -34.99 -19.59
N PRO A 76 -9.53 -34.90 -20.20
CA PRO A 76 -8.30 -35.28 -19.52
C PRO A 76 -8.04 -34.35 -18.32
N ALA A 77 -7.84 -34.95 -17.16
CA ALA A 77 -7.68 -34.27 -15.90
C ALA A 77 -6.46 -34.81 -15.13
N LEU A 78 -5.69 -33.91 -14.54
CA LEU A 78 -4.59 -34.22 -13.65
C LEU A 78 -5.09 -34.17 -12.23
N LEU A 79 -5.12 -35.31 -11.54
CA LEU A 79 -5.52 -35.37 -10.14
C LEU A 79 -4.36 -34.92 -9.25
N ARG A 80 -4.61 -33.92 -8.40
CA ARG A 80 -3.67 -33.46 -7.37
C ARG A 80 -4.31 -33.47 -5.99
N GLN A 81 -3.53 -33.85 -4.99
CA GLN A 81 -3.94 -33.73 -3.59
C GLN A 81 -3.63 -32.31 -3.10
N LEU A 82 -4.64 -31.45 -3.07
CA LEU A 82 -4.52 -30.05 -2.71
C LEU A 82 -5.58 -29.69 -1.66
N GLY A 83 -5.16 -29.01 -0.62
CA GLY A 83 -6.07 -28.42 0.37
C GLY A 83 -6.76 -27.14 -0.16
N ASP A 84 -7.79 -26.66 0.53
CA ASP A 84 -8.53 -25.44 0.14
C ASP A 84 -7.62 -24.21 0.04
N ARG A 85 -6.65 -24.11 0.95
CA ARG A 85 -5.68 -23.01 0.98
C ARG A 85 -4.82 -23.01 -0.29
N GLU A 86 -4.32 -24.15 -0.70
CA GLU A 86 -3.48 -24.27 -1.91
C GLU A 86 -4.26 -23.96 -3.17
N VAL A 87 -5.51 -24.42 -3.24
CA VAL A 87 -6.41 -24.12 -4.37
C VAL A 87 -6.72 -22.62 -4.45
N ALA A 88 -7.03 -21.98 -3.33
CA ALA A 88 -7.30 -20.54 -3.27
C ALA A 88 -6.04 -19.73 -3.64
N GLU A 89 -4.86 -20.15 -3.18
CA GLU A 89 -3.59 -19.55 -3.57
C GLU A 89 -3.32 -19.65 -5.07
N MET A 90 -3.49 -20.84 -5.64
CA MET A 90 -3.32 -21.09 -7.08
C MET A 90 -4.28 -20.24 -7.91
N ALA A 91 -5.55 -20.14 -7.51
CA ALA A 91 -6.53 -19.31 -8.19
C ALA A 91 -6.17 -17.82 -8.15
N LEU A 92 -5.66 -17.34 -7.02
CA LEU A 92 -5.19 -15.95 -6.90
C LEU A 92 -3.96 -15.69 -7.76
N ILE A 93 -2.99 -16.61 -7.79
CA ILE A 93 -1.79 -16.51 -8.66
C ILE A 93 -2.19 -16.50 -10.13
N GLU A 94 -3.08 -17.41 -10.58
CA GLU A 94 -3.59 -17.44 -11.96
C GLU A 94 -4.21 -16.09 -12.34
N ASN A 95 -5.05 -15.54 -11.46
CA ASN A 95 -5.68 -14.25 -11.70
C ASN A 95 -4.66 -13.11 -11.80
N LEU A 96 -3.58 -13.14 -10.98
CA LEU A 96 -2.51 -12.15 -11.00
C LEU A 96 -1.59 -12.23 -12.23
N GLN A 97 -1.59 -13.35 -12.94
CA GLN A 97 -0.84 -13.53 -14.19
C GLN A 97 -1.57 -12.99 -15.42
N ARG A 98 -2.75 -12.38 -15.24
CA ARG A 98 -3.49 -11.76 -16.34
C ARG A 98 -2.79 -10.48 -16.80
N GLU A 99 -2.84 -10.23 -18.11
CA GLU A 99 -2.20 -9.05 -18.73
C GLU A 99 -3.00 -7.74 -18.56
N ASP A 100 -4.27 -7.83 -18.19
CA ASP A 100 -5.21 -6.71 -18.14
C ASP A 100 -5.33 -6.04 -16.74
N LEU A 101 -4.55 -6.49 -15.75
CA LEU A 101 -4.55 -5.89 -14.41
C LEU A 101 -3.85 -4.53 -14.40
N ASN A 102 -4.49 -3.56 -13.77
CA ASN A 102 -3.80 -2.32 -13.46
C ASN A 102 -2.83 -2.50 -12.27
N TYR A 103 -1.91 -1.55 -12.12
CA TYR A 103 -0.85 -1.65 -11.12
C TYR A 103 -1.34 -1.61 -9.65
N PHE A 104 -2.54 -1.09 -9.37
CA PHE A 104 -3.15 -1.17 -8.04
C PHE A 104 -3.76 -2.54 -7.79
N GLU A 105 -4.46 -3.11 -8.78
CA GLU A 105 -5.02 -4.47 -8.68
C GLU A 105 -3.91 -5.51 -8.49
N GLU A 106 -2.80 -5.36 -9.20
CA GLU A 106 -1.62 -6.21 -9.02
C GLU A 106 -1.04 -6.05 -7.60
N ALA A 107 -0.94 -4.81 -7.08
CA ALA A 107 -0.47 -4.55 -5.72
C ALA A 107 -1.39 -5.17 -4.66
N GLU A 108 -2.71 -5.05 -4.82
CA GLU A 108 -3.70 -5.67 -3.93
C GLU A 108 -3.62 -7.18 -3.95
N GLY A 109 -3.44 -7.77 -5.13
CA GLY A 109 -3.25 -9.21 -5.24
C GLY A 109 -1.99 -9.69 -4.52
N TYR A 110 -0.88 -8.96 -4.63
CA TYR A 110 0.34 -9.28 -3.87
C TYR A 110 0.12 -9.14 -2.35
N ALA A 111 -0.58 -8.10 -1.91
CA ALA A 111 -0.91 -7.92 -0.50
C ALA A 111 -1.78 -9.07 0.02
N ARG A 112 -2.77 -9.51 -0.76
CA ARG A 112 -3.62 -10.67 -0.41
C ARG A 112 -2.81 -11.95 -0.32
N LEU A 113 -1.91 -12.23 -1.28
CA LEU A 113 -1.03 -13.39 -1.20
C LEU A 113 -0.22 -13.42 0.12
N ILE A 114 0.32 -12.29 0.53
CA ILE A 114 1.09 -12.18 1.77
C ILE A 114 0.19 -12.37 3.00
N GLN A 115 -0.96 -11.71 3.04
CA GLN A 115 -1.83 -11.67 4.23
C GLN A 115 -2.63 -12.98 4.42
N GLU A 116 -3.26 -13.48 3.34
CA GLU A 116 -4.14 -14.65 3.42
C GLU A 116 -3.33 -15.96 3.46
N PHE A 117 -2.22 -16.01 2.72
CA PHE A 117 -1.40 -17.22 2.61
C PHE A 117 -0.08 -17.18 3.41
N SER A 118 0.19 -16.09 4.15
CA SER A 118 1.38 -15.94 5.00
C SER A 118 2.70 -16.23 4.26
N ILE A 119 2.76 -15.89 2.97
CA ILE A 119 3.96 -16.01 2.16
C ILE A 119 4.76 -14.71 2.16
N THR A 120 6.06 -14.81 2.01
CA THR A 120 6.96 -13.66 2.02
C THR A 120 6.95 -12.92 0.68
N GLN A 121 7.42 -11.66 0.66
CA GLN A 121 7.58 -10.90 -0.58
C GLN A 121 8.53 -11.58 -1.57
N GLU A 122 9.52 -12.31 -1.08
CA GLU A 122 10.46 -13.07 -1.89
C GLU A 122 9.76 -14.26 -2.58
N GLU A 123 8.92 -14.99 -1.84
CA GLU A 123 8.13 -16.08 -2.40
C GLU A 123 7.11 -15.59 -3.43
N VAL A 124 6.43 -14.44 -3.16
CA VAL A 124 5.57 -13.80 -4.17
C VAL A 124 6.38 -13.48 -5.43
N ALA A 125 7.56 -12.87 -5.27
CA ALA A 125 8.43 -12.53 -6.39
C ALA A 125 8.80 -13.76 -7.23
N LYS A 126 9.19 -14.85 -6.56
CA LYS A 126 9.52 -16.12 -7.22
C LYS A 126 8.33 -16.71 -7.98
N LYS A 127 7.13 -16.75 -7.35
CA LYS A 127 5.89 -17.28 -7.96
C LYS A 127 5.44 -16.45 -9.17
N MET A 128 5.66 -15.12 -9.12
CA MET A 128 5.28 -14.19 -10.20
C MET A 128 6.39 -13.99 -11.25
N GLY A 129 7.56 -14.62 -11.11
CA GLY A 129 8.70 -14.41 -12.01
C GLY A 129 9.24 -12.97 -11.99
N LYS A 130 9.11 -12.27 -10.85
CA LYS A 130 9.55 -10.87 -10.64
C LYS A 130 10.71 -10.83 -9.65
N SER A 131 11.36 -9.66 -9.51
CA SER A 131 12.32 -9.44 -8.43
C SER A 131 11.60 -9.00 -7.14
N GLN A 132 12.15 -9.32 -5.97
CA GLN A 132 11.61 -8.88 -4.68
C GLN A 132 11.48 -7.35 -4.59
N PRO A 133 12.44 -6.52 -5.06
CA PRO A 133 12.26 -5.08 -5.10
C PRO A 133 11.08 -4.61 -5.96
N THR A 134 10.75 -5.35 -7.04
CA THR A 134 9.57 -5.05 -7.87
C THR A 134 8.29 -5.25 -7.06
N VAL A 135 8.16 -6.37 -6.35
CA VAL A 135 7.02 -6.67 -5.48
C VAL A 135 6.92 -5.63 -4.34
N ALA A 136 8.03 -5.31 -3.68
CA ALA A 136 8.07 -4.30 -2.64
C ALA A 136 7.61 -2.92 -3.14
N ASN A 137 8.10 -2.48 -4.31
CA ASN A 137 7.68 -1.22 -4.92
C ASN A 137 6.18 -1.21 -5.26
N LYS A 138 5.64 -2.33 -5.74
CA LYS A 138 4.22 -2.49 -6.04
C LYS A 138 3.38 -2.36 -4.77
N LEU A 139 3.74 -3.06 -3.70
CA LEU A 139 3.06 -2.99 -2.41
C LEU A 139 3.07 -1.58 -1.79
N ARG A 140 4.14 -0.80 -2.00
CA ARG A 140 4.20 0.58 -1.54
C ARG A 140 3.12 1.48 -2.14
N LEU A 141 2.59 1.16 -3.33
CA LEU A 141 1.51 1.93 -3.96
C LEU A 141 0.24 1.95 -3.11
N LEU A 142 0.00 0.89 -2.33
CA LEU A 142 -1.15 0.81 -1.42
C LEU A 142 -1.07 1.76 -0.22
N GLN A 143 0.09 2.42 -0.01
CA GLN A 143 0.24 3.44 1.03
C GLN A 143 -0.34 4.80 0.60
N ILE A 144 -0.71 4.96 -0.67
CA ILE A 144 -1.38 6.18 -1.13
C ILE A 144 -2.76 6.30 -0.45
N PRO A 145 -3.13 7.46 0.12
CA PRO A 145 -4.42 7.64 0.74
C PRO A 145 -5.57 7.38 -0.25
N GLU A 146 -6.67 6.80 0.25
CA GLU A 146 -7.81 6.41 -0.57
C GLU A 146 -8.41 7.58 -1.37
N LYS A 147 -8.42 8.78 -0.78
CA LYS A 147 -8.89 9.99 -1.47
C LYS A 147 -8.02 10.36 -2.67
N VAL A 148 -6.69 10.25 -2.52
CA VAL A 148 -5.77 10.49 -3.63
C VAL A 148 -5.91 9.41 -4.68
N ARG A 149 -6.05 8.14 -4.24
CA ARG A 149 -6.19 7.00 -5.13
C ARG A 149 -7.44 7.11 -6.03
N LYS A 150 -8.57 7.60 -5.49
CA LYS A 150 -9.82 7.80 -6.27
C LYS A 150 -9.68 8.83 -7.39
N GLU A 151 -8.76 9.79 -7.25
CA GLU A 151 -8.48 10.81 -8.25
C GLU A 151 -7.46 10.37 -9.31
N ILE A 152 -6.86 9.18 -9.15
CA ILE A 152 -5.85 8.65 -10.07
C ILE A 152 -6.54 7.91 -11.22
N SER A 153 -6.38 8.43 -12.45
CA SER A 153 -6.67 7.70 -13.68
C SER A 153 -5.45 6.84 -14.05
N VAL A 154 -5.61 5.53 -14.04
CA VAL A 154 -4.53 4.58 -14.33
C VAL A 154 -4.03 4.64 -15.78
N ASP A 155 -4.86 5.17 -16.69
CA ASP A 155 -4.50 5.35 -18.10
C ASP A 155 -3.53 6.51 -18.31
N VAL A 156 -3.54 7.50 -17.42
CA VAL A 156 -2.71 8.71 -17.50
C VAL A 156 -1.56 8.68 -16.50
N ILE A 157 -1.86 8.29 -15.27
CA ILE A 157 -0.90 8.26 -14.15
C ILE A 157 -0.28 6.87 -14.06
N THR A 158 1.00 6.76 -14.38
CA THR A 158 1.73 5.49 -14.30
C THR A 158 2.15 5.19 -12.86
N GLU A 159 2.52 3.95 -12.60
CA GLU A 159 3.09 3.50 -11.31
C GLU A 159 4.23 4.41 -10.81
N ARG A 160 5.08 4.89 -11.73
CA ARG A 160 6.22 5.77 -11.37
C ARG A 160 5.75 7.12 -10.86
N HIS A 161 4.69 7.70 -11.43
CA HIS A 161 4.09 8.93 -10.91
C HIS A 161 3.57 8.74 -9.48
N VAL A 162 2.86 7.63 -9.22
CA VAL A 162 2.35 7.32 -7.87
C VAL A 162 3.49 7.17 -6.87
N ARG A 163 4.59 6.49 -7.25
CA ARG A 163 5.78 6.36 -6.39
C ARG A 163 6.41 7.71 -6.06
N SER A 164 6.40 8.65 -6.98
CA SER A 164 6.88 10.02 -6.71
C SER A 164 5.96 10.74 -5.73
N LEU A 165 4.63 10.61 -5.88
CA LEU A 165 3.66 11.18 -4.95
C LEU A 165 3.82 10.64 -3.51
N LEU A 166 4.20 9.37 -3.35
CA LEU A 166 4.43 8.76 -2.03
C LEU A 166 5.59 9.40 -1.23
N LYS A 167 6.47 10.17 -1.87
CA LYS A 167 7.52 10.95 -1.18
C LYS A 167 6.90 12.08 -0.33
N LEU A 168 5.74 12.62 -0.76
CA LEU A 168 4.96 13.61 -0.02
C LEU A 168 4.16 12.90 1.08
N LYS A 169 4.39 13.27 2.33
CA LYS A 169 3.72 12.64 3.50
C LYS A 169 2.32 13.19 3.76
N ASN A 170 1.96 14.31 3.16
CA ASN A 170 0.71 15.01 3.38
C ASN A 170 -0.27 14.75 2.23
N GLU A 171 -1.48 14.24 2.55
CA GLU A 171 -2.54 13.97 1.57
C GLU A 171 -2.88 15.21 0.72
N ALA A 172 -2.95 16.40 1.35
CA ALA A 172 -3.26 17.63 0.62
C ALA A 172 -2.17 17.98 -0.40
N LEU A 173 -0.89 17.78 -0.07
CA LEU A 173 0.22 17.98 -1.01
C LEU A 173 0.21 16.94 -2.13
N GLN A 174 -0.17 15.70 -1.84
CA GLN A 174 -0.30 14.66 -2.86
C GLN A 174 -1.41 15.01 -3.86
N LEU A 175 -2.57 15.48 -3.39
CA LEU A 175 -3.67 15.95 -4.25
C LEU A 175 -3.27 17.18 -5.07
N GLU A 176 -2.55 18.13 -4.46
CA GLU A 176 -2.05 19.30 -5.18
C GLU A 176 -1.06 18.89 -6.28
N ALA A 177 -0.11 18.02 -5.97
CA ALA A 177 0.84 17.49 -6.94
C ALA A 177 0.13 16.77 -8.09
N LEU A 178 -0.85 15.90 -7.78
CA LEU A 178 -1.64 15.18 -8.76
C LEU A 178 -2.38 16.14 -9.71
N ASN A 179 -3.02 17.19 -9.17
CA ASN A 179 -3.66 18.23 -9.97
C ASN A 179 -2.67 18.95 -10.92
N ARG A 180 -1.45 19.23 -10.44
CA ARG A 180 -0.40 19.86 -11.27
C ARG A 180 0.09 18.91 -12.35
N ILE A 181 0.19 17.61 -12.08
CA ILE A 181 0.54 16.57 -13.07
C ILE A 181 -0.50 16.56 -14.20
N TYR A 182 -1.78 16.51 -13.86
CA TYR A 182 -2.86 16.52 -14.86
C TYR A 182 -2.88 17.81 -15.69
N LYS A 183 -2.80 18.99 -15.05
CA LYS A 183 -2.84 20.29 -15.76
C LYS A 183 -1.65 20.50 -16.69
N GLY A 184 -0.48 20.03 -16.27
CA GLY A 184 0.76 20.21 -17.03
C GLY A 184 1.11 19.04 -17.95
N ASN A 185 0.32 17.95 -17.95
CA ASN A 185 0.66 16.68 -18.61
C ASN A 185 2.11 16.27 -18.31
N LEU A 186 2.50 16.34 -17.02
CA LEU A 186 3.87 16.14 -16.61
C LEU A 186 4.29 14.67 -16.80
N ASN A 187 5.44 14.47 -17.40
CA ASN A 187 6.06 13.14 -17.44
C ASN A 187 6.69 12.78 -16.09
N VAL A 188 7.18 11.54 -15.96
CA VAL A 188 7.74 11.01 -14.70
C VAL A 188 8.87 11.89 -14.15
N ARG A 189 9.79 12.36 -15.00
CA ARG A 189 10.92 13.20 -14.58
C ARG A 189 10.45 14.55 -14.05
N GLN A 190 9.55 15.20 -14.78
CA GLN A 190 8.96 16.48 -14.38
C GLN A 190 8.15 16.34 -13.08
N THR A 191 7.50 15.18 -12.88
CA THR A 191 6.80 14.86 -11.63
C THR A 191 7.77 14.71 -10.47
N ASP A 192 8.90 14.04 -10.67
CA ASP A 192 9.94 13.94 -9.64
C ASP A 192 10.49 15.32 -9.26
N ASP A 193 10.78 16.17 -10.26
CA ASP A 193 11.25 17.56 -10.04
C ASP A 193 10.20 18.39 -9.28
N LEU A 194 8.92 18.27 -9.64
CA LEU A 194 7.82 18.94 -8.95
C LEU A 194 7.72 18.51 -7.47
N VAL A 195 7.74 17.22 -7.23
CA VAL A 195 7.65 16.65 -5.87
C VAL A 195 8.83 17.11 -5.02
N GLU A 196 10.04 17.14 -5.56
CA GLU A 196 11.24 17.63 -4.87
C GLU A 196 11.11 19.11 -4.49
N GLN A 197 10.65 19.96 -5.42
CA GLN A 197 10.37 21.36 -5.13
C GLN A 197 9.33 21.54 -4.01
N MET A 198 8.27 20.73 -4.02
CA MET A 198 7.23 20.77 -2.98
C MET A 198 7.78 20.35 -1.61
N LEU A 199 8.64 19.34 -1.54
CA LEU A 199 9.30 18.90 -0.31
C LEU A 199 10.20 20.01 0.28
N ILE A 200 10.99 20.67 -0.56
CA ILE A 200 11.85 21.79 -0.15
C ILE A 200 11.00 22.94 0.40
N ALA A 201 9.88 23.27 -0.25
CA ALA A 201 8.97 24.31 0.19
C ALA A 201 8.31 23.95 1.54
N GLU A 202 7.87 22.70 1.71
CA GLU A 202 7.30 22.21 2.96
C GLU A 202 8.31 22.29 4.12
N GLU A 203 9.56 21.86 3.90
CA GLU A 203 10.62 21.97 4.92
C GLU A 203 10.91 23.41 5.34
N LYS A 204 10.94 24.34 4.38
CA LYS A 204 11.11 25.77 4.67
C LYS A 204 9.96 26.30 5.54
N ASN A 205 8.72 25.97 5.18
CA ASN A 205 7.54 26.37 5.93
C ASN A 205 7.57 25.83 7.37
N ILE A 206 7.95 24.57 7.56
CA ILE A 206 8.08 23.95 8.88
C ILE A 206 9.16 24.66 9.72
N ARG A 207 10.31 24.97 9.13
CA ARG A 207 11.40 25.70 9.80
C ARG A 207 10.96 27.11 10.21
N GLU A 208 10.25 27.83 9.34
CA GLU A 208 9.73 29.17 9.64
C GLU A 208 8.67 29.15 10.76
N GLN A 209 7.77 28.15 10.72
CA GLN A 209 6.78 28.00 11.78
C GLN A 209 7.41 27.68 13.15
N LYS A 210 8.44 26.80 13.15
CA LYS A 210 9.22 26.51 14.38
C LYS A 210 9.91 27.77 14.90
N LYS A 211 10.56 28.57 14.02
CA LYS A 211 11.16 29.84 14.38
C LYS A 211 10.13 30.82 15.00
N LYS A 212 8.97 30.99 14.36
CA LYS A 212 7.90 31.86 14.87
C LYS A 212 7.38 31.41 16.24
N LYS A 213 7.19 30.09 16.44
CA LYS A 213 6.79 29.52 17.75
C LYS A 213 7.86 29.74 18.81
N MET A 214 9.13 29.57 18.49
CA MET A 214 10.25 29.78 19.40
C MET A 214 10.39 31.26 19.78
N VAL A 215 10.28 32.19 18.82
CA VAL A 215 10.30 33.62 19.07
C VAL A 215 9.13 34.03 19.97
N LYS A 216 7.94 33.45 19.76
CA LYS A 216 6.77 33.73 20.62
C LYS A 216 7.01 33.21 22.04
N ALA A 217 7.52 31.99 22.20
CA ALA A 217 7.83 31.42 23.52
C ALA A 217 8.88 32.24 24.27
N ILE A 218 9.93 32.72 23.58
CA ILE A 218 10.94 33.61 24.20
C ILE A 218 10.33 34.95 24.61
N LYS A 219 9.43 35.53 23.82
CA LYS A 219 8.69 36.74 24.19
C LYS A 219 7.83 36.54 25.45
N ASP A 220 7.10 35.42 25.50
CA ASP A 220 6.26 35.06 26.64
C ASP A 220 7.12 34.87 27.90
N MET A 221 8.28 34.22 27.80
CA MET A 221 9.21 34.03 28.91
C MET A 221 9.79 35.34 29.42
N ARG A 222 10.15 36.27 28.54
CA ARG A 222 10.60 37.62 28.93
C ARG A 222 9.52 38.41 29.71
N ILE A 223 8.25 38.23 29.34
CA ILE A 223 7.13 38.84 30.05
C ILE A 223 7.07 38.31 31.49
N PHE A 224 7.20 36.98 31.67
CA PHE A 224 7.21 36.39 33.03
C PHE A 224 8.40 36.86 33.84
N VAL A 225 9.60 36.86 33.26
CA VAL A 225 10.81 37.38 33.96
C VAL A 225 10.66 38.84 34.34
N ASN A 226 10.13 39.69 33.45
CA ASN A 226 9.88 41.10 33.74
C ASN A 226 8.83 41.29 34.85
N THR A 227 7.81 40.43 34.90
CA THR A 227 6.80 40.45 35.97
C THR A 227 7.46 40.10 37.32
N ILE A 228 8.31 39.08 37.36
CA ILE A 228 9.08 38.70 38.55
C ILE A 228 9.97 39.86 39.00
N LYS A 229 10.71 40.49 38.07
CA LYS A 229 11.55 41.68 38.37
C LYS A 229 10.74 42.84 38.95
N GLY A 230 9.55 43.10 38.34
CA GLY A 230 8.65 44.13 38.85
C GLY A 230 8.18 43.85 40.27
N THR A 231 7.85 42.60 40.57
CA THR A 231 7.45 42.20 41.93
C THR A 231 8.59 42.34 42.93
N VAL A 232 9.82 41.89 42.55
CA VAL A 232 11.00 42.06 43.42
C VAL A 232 11.29 43.54 43.69
N LYS A 233 11.17 44.39 42.66
CA LYS A 233 11.34 45.84 42.80
C LYS A 233 10.34 46.45 43.79
N THR A 234 9.06 46.02 43.71
CA THR A 234 8.05 46.48 44.69
C THR A 234 8.41 46.11 46.14
N ILE A 235 8.99 44.91 46.34
CA ILE A 235 9.48 44.43 47.63
C ILE A 235 10.67 45.28 48.09
N GLN A 236 11.59 45.65 47.21
CA GLN A 236 12.72 46.49 47.48
C GLN A 236 12.27 47.93 47.85
N ASP A 237 11.31 48.49 47.10
CA ASP A 237 10.72 49.81 47.33
C ASP A 237 9.95 49.87 48.67
N ALA A 238 9.45 48.73 49.16
CA ALA A 238 8.84 48.55 50.45
C ALA A 238 9.89 48.47 51.64
N GLY A 239 11.19 48.63 51.35
CA GLY A 239 12.26 48.63 52.32
C GLY A 239 12.87 47.28 52.68
N MET A 240 12.48 46.19 51.97
CA MET A 240 13.04 44.84 52.15
C MET A 240 14.20 44.62 51.18
N PRO A 241 15.44 44.35 51.68
CA PRO A 241 16.57 44.13 50.81
C PRO A 241 16.42 42.75 50.12
N ALA A 242 15.89 42.72 48.85
CA ALA A 242 15.76 41.56 47.99
C ALA A 242 16.83 41.62 46.90
N GLU A 243 17.46 40.49 46.59
CA GLU A 243 18.44 40.34 45.54
C GLU A 243 17.88 39.41 44.44
N ILE A 244 18.05 39.79 43.18
CA ILE A 244 17.69 38.98 42.04
C ILE A 244 18.95 38.62 41.26
N ILE A 245 19.16 37.32 40.98
CA ILE A 245 20.28 36.82 40.23
C ILE A 245 19.71 36.05 39.02
N GLU A 246 20.19 36.34 37.83
CA GLU A 246 19.80 35.70 36.59
C GLU A 246 20.96 34.91 36.04
N ASN A 247 20.74 33.61 35.78
CA ASN A 247 21.66 32.75 35.09
C ASN A 247 20.96 32.18 33.83
N GLU A 248 21.54 32.38 32.66
CA GLU A 248 21.02 31.85 31.38
C GLU A 248 22.03 30.87 30.81
N ASN A 249 21.57 29.70 30.45
CA ASN A 249 22.33 28.73 29.69
C ASN A 249 21.48 28.25 28.48
N ASP A 250 22.03 27.33 27.68
CA ASP A 250 21.38 26.84 26.44
C ASP A 250 20.08 26.05 26.68
N GLU A 251 19.85 25.54 27.91
CA GLU A 251 18.70 24.71 28.24
C GLU A 251 17.63 25.44 29.04
N TYR A 252 18.01 26.34 29.95
CA TYR A 252 17.07 27.04 30.83
C TYR A 252 17.58 28.43 31.28
N MET A 253 16.65 29.29 31.66
CA MET A 253 16.90 30.53 32.35
C MET A 253 16.53 30.36 33.83
N GLU A 254 17.49 30.55 34.73
CA GLU A 254 17.29 30.48 36.16
C GLU A 254 17.17 31.90 36.73
N VAL A 255 16.14 32.15 37.52
CA VAL A 255 15.95 33.39 38.25
C VAL A 255 15.91 33.07 39.72
N VAL A 256 16.95 33.47 40.43
CA VAL A 256 17.07 33.24 41.88
C VAL A 256 16.74 34.53 42.61
N ILE A 257 15.75 34.48 43.52
CA ILE A 257 15.36 35.61 44.40
C ILE A 257 15.84 35.28 45.80
N ARG A 258 16.69 36.16 46.38
CA ARG A 258 17.16 36.03 47.73
C ARG A 258 16.48 37.08 48.62
N LEU A 259 15.76 36.63 49.64
CA LEU A 259 15.13 37.45 50.65
C LEU A 259 15.80 37.20 51.99
N PRO A 260 16.34 38.20 52.69
CA PRO A 260 16.98 37.98 53.96
C PRO A 260 15.91 37.62 55.04
N LYS A 261 16.24 36.63 55.87
CA LYS A 261 15.36 36.20 57.01
C LYS A 261 15.48 37.08 58.29
N LYS A 262 16.47 37.92 58.37
CA LYS A 262 16.74 38.74 59.51
C LYS A 262 16.75 40.19 59.08
N ASP A 263 16.13 41.07 59.93
CA ASP A 263 15.96 42.52 59.88
C ASP A 263 14.60 42.99 59.35
N LEU A 264 13.56 42.34 59.88
CA LEU A 264 12.24 42.94 60.04
C LEU A 264 12.12 43.40 61.54
N ASN A 265 12.83 44.44 61.91
CA ASN A 265 12.57 45.19 63.16
C ASN A 265 12.13 46.56 62.76
#